data_a6ff3c316a131a6510872472dfb57f9f
#
_entry.id   a6ff3c316a131a6510872472dfb57f9f
#
_cell.length_a   1.000
_cell.length_b   1.000
_cell.length_c   1.000
_cell.angle_alpha   90.00
_cell.angle_beta   90.00
_cell.angle_gamma   90.00
#
_symmetry.space_group_name_H-M   'P 1'
#
loop_
_entity.id
_entity.type
_entity.pdbx_description
1 polymer ?
#
loop_
_entity_poly.entity_id
_entity_poly.type
_entity_poly.pdbx_seq_one_letter_code
_entity_poly.pdbx_strand_id
1 'polypeptide(L)'
;MTVVMDTSALLAHHRDEKGADGVQSLFEDANIELLIASVTLTEFGRRMLELGASPEEIQRILADYKHLLNGVVSIDEEIAMKALSLAQQAAKRIPLVDSLIAAVACLKKATLLHRDQHFESIPKSLLKTKSL
;
A
#
# COMPACT_ATOMS: atom_id res chain seq x y z
N MET A 1 4.38 15.89 2.88
CA MET A 1 4.40 14.57 3.56
C MET A 1 4.00 13.50 2.57
N THR A 2 4.71 12.39 2.55
CA THR A 2 4.45 11.28 1.63
C THR A 2 3.87 10.10 2.40
N VAL A 3 2.81 9.54 1.87
CA VAL A 3 2.13 8.37 2.43
C VAL A 3 2.04 7.31 1.35
N VAL A 4 2.43 6.08 1.68
CA VAL A 4 2.21 4.91 0.83
C VAL A 4 1.09 4.09 1.47
N MET A 5 0.04 3.81 0.72
CA MET A 5 -1.00 2.90 1.17
C MET A 5 -0.67 1.47 0.77
N ASP A 6 -0.84 0.54 1.70
CA ASP A 6 -0.82 -0.86 1.32
C ASP A 6 -2.17 -1.27 0.73
N THR A 7 -2.25 -2.50 0.27
CA THR A 7 -3.48 -3.02 -0.34
C THR A 7 -4.66 -3.03 0.62
N SER A 8 -4.41 -3.33 1.91
CA SER A 8 -5.50 -3.39 2.91
C SER A 8 -6.14 -2.02 3.15
N ALA A 9 -5.33 -0.94 3.11
CA ALA A 9 -5.85 0.42 3.26
C ALA A 9 -6.68 0.82 2.05
N LEU A 10 -6.23 0.50 0.84
CA LEU A 10 -6.98 0.79 -0.38
C LEU A 10 -8.31 0.02 -0.42
N LEU A 11 -8.29 -1.25 -0.03
CA LEU A 11 -9.51 -2.06 0.06
C LEU A 11 -10.49 -1.49 1.07
N ALA A 12 -10.01 -1.06 2.24
CA ALA A 12 -10.86 -0.46 3.26
C ALA A 12 -11.57 0.78 2.73
N HIS A 13 -10.85 1.63 1.99
CA HIS A 13 -11.42 2.82 1.37
C HIS A 13 -12.50 2.45 0.36
N HIS A 14 -12.18 1.55 -0.57
CA HIS A 14 -13.11 1.17 -1.64
C HIS A 14 -14.37 0.49 -1.10
N ARG A 15 -14.23 -0.32 -0.06
CA ARG A 15 -15.35 -1.07 0.51
C ARG A 15 -16.06 -0.33 1.64
N ASP A 16 -15.69 0.91 1.88
CA ASP A 16 -16.26 1.74 2.94
C ASP A 16 -16.23 1.04 4.31
N GLU A 17 -15.09 0.43 4.60
CA GLU A 17 -14.87 -0.27 5.87
C GLU A 17 -14.25 0.68 6.90
N LYS A 18 -14.05 0.19 8.13
CA LYS A 18 -13.42 0.96 9.19
C LYS A 18 -12.10 1.55 8.72
N GLY A 19 -11.94 2.86 8.90
CA GLY A 19 -10.75 3.60 8.46
C GLY A 19 -10.92 4.30 7.11
N ALA A 20 -12.00 4.03 6.37
CA ALA A 20 -12.23 4.62 5.05
C ALA A 20 -12.26 6.15 5.09
N ASP A 21 -12.87 6.73 6.12
CA ASP A 21 -12.95 8.20 6.26
C ASP A 21 -11.56 8.81 6.43
N GLY A 22 -10.68 8.15 7.17
CA GLY A 22 -9.30 8.59 7.33
C GLY A 22 -8.53 8.57 6.02
N VAL A 23 -8.73 7.54 5.21
CA VAL A 23 -8.12 7.45 3.87
C VAL A 23 -8.69 8.52 2.95
N GLN A 24 -10.01 8.73 2.99
CA GLN A 24 -10.66 9.78 2.19
C GLN A 24 -10.08 11.15 2.49
N SER A 25 -9.82 11.45 3.76
CA SER A 25 -9.19 12.71 4.17
C SER A 25 -7.81 12.89 3.55
N LEU A 26 -7.05 11.81 3.37
CA LEU A 26 -5.74 11.87 2.72
C LEU A 26 -5.87 12.20 1.24
N PHE A 27 -6.86 11.63 0.54
CA PHE A 27 -7.12 11.97 -0.86
C PHE A 27 -7.47 13.45 -1.04
N GLU A 28 -8.12 14.04 -0.06
CA GLU A 28 -8.58 15.44 -0.11
C GLU A 28 -7.51 16.44 0.33
N ASP A 29 -6.41 15.99 0.90
CA ASP A 29 -5.37 16.85 1.46
C ASP A 29 -4.29 17.14 0.41
N ALA A 30 -4.26 18.37 -0.09
CA ALA A 30 -3.30 18.79 -1.10
C ALA A 30 -1.84 18.77 -0.62
N ASN A 31 -1.61 18.72 0.70
CA ASN A 31 -0.26 18.68 1.27
C ASN A 31 0.28 17.26 1.40
N ILE A 32 -0.51 16.26 1.07
CA ILE A 32 -0.12 14.84 1.13
C ILE A 32 0.17 14.32 -0.28
N GLU A 33 1.34 13.74 -0.46
CA GLU A 33 1.65 12.94 -1.63
C GLU A 33 1.23 11.49 -1.32
N LEU A 34 0.18 11.02 -1.96
CA LEU A 34 -0.41 9.70 -1.69
C LEU A 34 -0.08 8.72 -2.81
N LEU A 35 0.65 7.67 -2.46
CA LEU A 35 1.21 6.71 -3.41
C LEU A 35 0.77 5.29 -3.08
N ILE A 36 0.82 4.42 -4.09
CA ILE A 36 0.76 2.96 -3.91
C ILE A 36 1.92 2.32 -4.68
N ALA A 37 2.27 1.09 -4.28
CA ALA A 37 3.21 0.28 -5.05
C ALA A 37 2.47 -0.36 -6.24
N SER A 38 3.18 -0.60 -7.35
CA SER A 38 2.56 -1.24 -8.52
C SER A 38 1.98 -2.62 -8.22
N VAL A 39 2.58 -3.38 -7.29
CA VAL A 39 2.09 -4.69 -6.88
C VAL A 39 0.71 -4.60 -6.20
N THR A 40 0.37 -3.45 -5.62
CA THR A 40 -0.96 -3.22 -5.03
C THR A 40 -2.06 -3.30 -6.09
N LEU A 41 -1.77 -2.90 -7.34
CA LEU A 41 -2.74 -3.05 -8.43
C LEU A 41 -3.15 -4.51 -8.62
N THR A 42 -2.16 -5.41 -8.59
CA THR A 42 -2.41 -6.85 -8.74
C THR A 42 -3.16 -7.42 -7.54
N GLU A 43 -2.71 -7.12 -6.33
CA GLU A 43 -3.34 -7.64 -5.11
C GLU A 43 -4.79 -7.15 -4.98
N PHE A 44 -4.99 -5.87 -5.18
CA PHE A 44 -6.33 -5.27 -5.12
C PHE A 44 -7.25 -5.93 -6.16
N GLY A 45 -6.77 -6.05 -7.40
CA GLY A 45 -7.55 -6.66 -8.48
C GLY A 45 -7.90 -8.11 -8.19
N ARG A 46 -6.94 -8.89 -7.70
CA ARG A 46 -7.18 -10.30 -7.34
C ARG A 46 -8.20 -10.43 -6.23
N ARG A 47 -8.11 -9.58 -5.21
CA ARG A 47 -9.08 -9.59 -4.11
C ARG A 47 -10.47 -9.23 -4.59
N MET A 48 -10.58 -8.24 -5.48
CA MET A 48 -11.86 -7.85 -6.06
C MET A 48 -12.47 -8.97 -6.90
N LEU A 49 -11.64 -9.72 -7.65
CA LEU A 49 -12.11 -10.91 -8.38
C LEU A 49 -12.69 -11.95 -7.42
N GLU A 50 -12.01 -12.22 -6.31
CA GLU A 50 -12.49 -13.16 -5.28
C GLU A 50 -13.84 -12.72 -4.70
N LEU A 51 -14.07 -11.43 -4.62
CA LEU A 51 -15.31 -10.84 -4.10
C LEU A 51 -16.42 -10.74 -5.16
N GLY A 52 -16.16 -11.20 -6.37
CA GLY A 52 -17.17 -11.30 -7.41
C GLY A 52 -17.22 -10.14 -8.41
N ALA A 53 -16.26 -9.20 -8.35
CA ALA A 53 -16.21 -8.12 -9.32
C ALA A 53 -15.77 -8.64 -10.69
N SER A 54 -16.30 -8.03 -11.76
CA SER A 54 -15.90 -8.38 -13.12
C SER A 54 -14.54 -7.74 -13.47
N PRO A 55 -13.78 -8.32 -14.43
CA PRO A 55 -12.54 -7.70 -14.90
C PRO A 55 -12.75 -6.24 -15.36
N GLU A 56 -13.86 -5.92 -16.00
CA GLU A 56 -14.17 -4.58 -16.48
C GLU A 56 -14.38 -3.60 -15.33
N GLU A 57 -15.10 -4.03 -14.29
CA GLU A 57 -15.30 -3.22 -13.09
C GLU A 57 -13.96 -2.91 -12.40
N ILE A 58 -13.10 -3.92 -12.30
CA ILE A 58 -11.79 -3.76 -11.67
C ILE A 58 -10.94 -2.75 -12.45
N GLN A 59 -10.90 -2.83 -13.77
CA GLN A 59 -10.16 -1.89 -14.60
C GLN A 59 -10.66 -0.46 -14.39
N ARG A 60 -11.95 -0.27 -14.30
CA ARG A 60 -12.54 1.05 -14.06
C ARG A 60 -12.18 1.58 -12.67
N ILE A 61 -12.29 0.75 -11.64
CA ILE A 61 -11.96 1.14 -10.27
C ILE A 61 -10.50 1.53 -10.17
N LEU A 62 -9.60 0.74 -10.75
CA LEU A 62 -8.17 1.03 -10.73
C LEU A 62 -7.83 2.29 -11.52
N ALA A 63 -8.50 2.53 -12.65
CA ALA A 63 -8.32 3.75 -13.42
C ALA A 63 -8.71 4.98 -12.59
N ASP A 64 -9.83 4.90 -11.87
CA ASP A 64 -10.28 5.98 -10.99
C ASP A 64 -9.26 6.26 -9.88
N TYR A 65 -8.76 5.23 -9.22
CA TYR A 65 -7.73 5.39 -8.19
C TYR A 65 -6.45 5.99 -8.75
N LYS A 66 -6.02 5.59 -9.94
CA LYS A 66 -4.81 6.16 -10.56
C LYS A 66 -4.95 7.66 -10.83
N HIS A 67 -6.17 8.14 -11.07
CA HIS A 67 -6.43 9.57 -11.18
C HIS A 67 -6.38 10.30 -9.84
N LEU A 68 -6.85 9.65 -8.78
CA LEU A 68 -6.90 10.25 -7.44
C LEU A 68 -5.53 10.22 -6.74
N LEU A 69 -4.73 9.20 -7.00
CA LEU A 69 -3.41 9.05 -6.40
C LEU A 69 -2.40 9.99 -7.05
N ASN A 70 -1.40 10.38 -6.29
CA ASN A 70 -0.26 11.16 -6.81
C ASN A 70 0.68 10.31 -7.65
N GLY A 71 0.68 8.99 -7.45
CA GLY A 71 1.48 8.11 -8.27
C GLY A 71 1.39 6.64 -7.89
N VAL A 72 1.84 5.82 -8.81
CA VAL A 72 2.03 4.37 -8.63
C VAL A 72 3.52 4.12 -8.79
N VAL A 73 4.16 3.58 -7.75
CA VAL A 73 5.60 3.34 -7.74
C VAL A 73 5.89 1.95 -8.31
N SER A 74 6.60 1.90 -9.43
CA SER A 74 6.99 0.64 -10.06
C SER A 74 8.02 -0.11 -9.21
N ILE A 75 7.82 -1.41 -9.03
CA ILE A 75 8.76 -2.27 -8.34
C ILE A 75 9.97 -2.51 -9.26
N ASP A 76 11.09 -1.93 -8.92
CA ASP A 76 12.35 -2.10 -9.64
C ASP A 76 13.34 -2.94 -8.82
N GLU A 77 14.55 -3.08 -9.34
CA GLU A 77 15.58 -3.88 -8.68
C GLU A 77 15.96 -3.30 -7.31
N GLU A 78 16.06 -1.98 -7.21
CA GLU A 78 16.41 -1.32 -5.93
C GLU A 78 15.35 -1.63 -4.86
N ILE A 79 14.08 -1.55 -5.22
CA ILE A 79 12.97 -1.88 -4.31
C ILE A 79 13.02 -3.36 -3.95
N ALA A 80 13.26 -4.24 -4.92
CA ALA A 80 13.34 -5.68 -4.66
C ALA A 80 14.46 -6.01 -3.67
N MET A 81 15.64 -5.40 -3.83
CA MET A 81 16.75 -5.61 -2.91
C MET A 81 16.48 -5.02 -1.52
N LYS A 82 15.83 -3.87 -1.46
CA LYS A 82 15.43 -3.29 -0.17
C LYS A 82 14.42 -4.19 0.54
N ALA A 83 13.48 -4.78 -0.19
CA ALA A 83 12.50 -5.72 0.37
C ALA A 83 13.20 -6.93 1.01
N LEU A 84 14.22 -7.48 0.35
CA LEU A 84 15.01 -8.58 0.89
C LEU A 84 15.68 -8.16 2.21
N SER A 85 16.30 -6.98 2.23
CA SER A 85 16.95 -6.44 3.44
C SER A 85 15.97 -6.28 4.60
N LEU A 86 14.77 -5.75 4.33
CA LEU A 86 13.74 -5.59 5.37
C LEU A 86 13.26 -6.94 5.88
N ALA A 87 13.08 -7.92 5.00
CA ALA A 87 12.67 -9.26 5.38
C ALA A 87 13.70 -9.94 6.30
N GLN A 88 14.99 -9.69 6.06
CA GLN A 88 16.07 -10.23 6.90
C GLN A 88 16.07 -9.58 8.30
N GLN A 89 15.64 -8.36 8.43
CA GLN A 89 15.64 -7.60 9.68
C GLN A 89 14.32 -7.69 10.45
N ALA A 90 13.27 -8.23 9.83
CA ALA A 90 11.96 -8.38 10.47
C ALA A 90 12.01 -9.41 11.60
N ALA A 91 11.30 -9.14 12.70
CA ALA A 91 11.23 -10.04 13.85
C ALA A 91 10.48 -11.33 13.54
N LYS A 92 9.56 -11.29 12.59
CA LYS A 92 8.76 -12.43 12.13
C LYS A 92 8.78 -12.45 10.60
N ARG A 93 8.50 -13.63 10.02
CA ARG A 93 8.39 -13.74 8.57
C ARG A 93 7.32 -12.81 8.04
N ILE A 94 7.68 -12.00 7.03
CA ILE A 94 6.77 -11.08 6.38
C ILE A 94 6.43 -11.62 4.98
N PRO A 95 5.16 -11.61 4.55
CA PRO A 95 4.79 -12.03 3.20
C PRO A 95 5.53 -11.23 2.13
N LEU A 96 5.82 -11.90 1.00
CA LEU A 96 6.61 -11.30 -0.08
C LEU A 96 6.07 -9.95 -0.53
N VAL A 97 4.78 -9.86 -0.80
CA VAL A 97 4.18 -8.61 -1.31
C VAL A 97 4.25 -7.52 -0.26
N ASP A 98 4.02 -7.83 1.01
CA ASP A 98 4.14 -6.85 2.09
C ASP A 98 5.57 -6.31 2.19
N SER A 99 6.58 -7.16 2.00
CA SER A 99 7.97 -6.71 2.02
C SER A 99 8.27 -5.74 0.88
N LEU A 100 7.67 -5.96 -0.29
CA LEU A 100 7.83 -5.06 -1.44
C LEU A 100 7.15 -3.70 -1.19
N ILE A 101 5.96 -3.72 -0.63
CA ILE A 101 5.24 -2.48 -0.28
C ILE A 101 6.01 -1.70 0.79
N ALA A 102 6.51 -2.40 1.82
CA ALA A 102 7.31 -1.78 2.86
C ALA A 102 8.58 -1.14 2.29
N ALA A 103 9.22 -1.80 1.33
CA ALA A 103 10.41 -1.28 0.66
C ALA A 103 10.12 0.02 -0.10
N VAL A 104 8.97 0.10 -0.78
CA VAL A 104 8.54 1.33 -1.45
C VAL A 104 8.43 2.47 -0.43
N ALA A 105 7.73 2.24 0.68
CA ALA A 105 7.57 3.26 1.72
C ALA A 105 8.92 3.69 2.30
N CYS A 106 9.80 2.74 2.55
CA CYS A 106 11.13 2.99 3.09
C CYS A 106 11.96 3.88 2.16
N LEU A 107 12.05 3.53 0.88
CA LEU A 107 12.85 4.28 -0.10
C LEU A 107 12.24 5.64 -0.42
N LYS A 108 10.94 5.80 -0.32
CA LYS A 108 10.25 7.09 -0.50
C LYS A 108 10.27 7.94 0.76
N LYS A 109 10.81 7.43 1.86
CA LYS A 109 10.77 8.09 3.18
C LYS A 109 9.34 8.46 3.56
N ALA A 110 8.42 7.55 3.28
CA ALA A 110 6.99 7.73 3.48
C ALA A 110 6.51 7.01 4.73
N THR A 111 5.36 7.43 5.23
CA THR A 111 4.61 6.67 6.22
C THR A 111 3.79 5.61 5.49
N LEU A 112 3.88 4.36 5.92
CA LEU A 112 3.07 3.27 5.38
C LEU A 112 1.75 3.19 6.15
N LEU A 113 0.66 3.37 5.43
CA LEU A 113 -0.70 3.27 5.99
C LEU A 113 -1.26 1.88 5.71
N HIS A 114 -1.69 1.17 6.76
CA HIS A 114 -2.12 -0.22 6.65
C HIS A 114 -3.19 -0.61 7.66
N ARG A 115 -3.78 -1.79 7.45
CA ARG A 115 -4.64 -2.48 8.41
C ARG A 115 -4.07 -3.83 8.81
N ASP A 116 -2.84 -4.11 8.41
CA ASP A 116 -2.22 -5.43 8.53
C ASP A 116 -1.10 -5.40 9.57
N GLN A 117 -1.12 -6.32 10.51
CA GLN A 117 -0.12 -6.41 11.58
C GLN A 117 1.25 -6.91 11.09
N HIS A 118 1.35 -7.45 9.87
CA HIS A 118 2.62 -7.93 9.33
C HIS A 118 3.72 -6.87 9.38
N PHE A 119 3.37 -5.61 9.14
CA PHE A 119 4.33 -4.51 9.10
C PHE A 119 4.91 -4.17 10.48
N GLU A 120 4.26 -4.58 11.55
CA GLU A 120 4.75 -4.34 12.91
C GLU A 120 6.02 -5.14 13.22
N SER A 121 6.33 -6.19 12.44
CA SER A 121 7.54 -6.99 12.59
C SER A 121 8.80 -6.30 12.04
N ILE A 122 8.64 -5.22 11.30
CA ILE A 122 9.76 -4.43 10.77
C ILE A 122 10.17 -3.39 11.82
N PRO A 123 11.48 -3.28 12.13
CA PRO A 123 11.94 -2.28 13.12
C PRO A 123 11.46 -0.87 12.77
N LYS A 124 10.95 -0.16 13.77
CA LYS A 124 10.41 1.20 13.59
C LYS A 124 11.46 2.21 13.14
N SER A 125 12.73 1.92 13.39
CA SER A 125 13.85 2.72 12.90
C SER A 125 14.00 2.64 11.36
N LEU A 126 13.46 1.58 10.73
CA LEU A 126 13.56 1.35 9.29
C LEU A 126 12.29 1.75 8.53
N LEU A 127 11.14 1.64 9.17
CA LEU A 127 9.85 1.88 8.53
C LEU A 127 8.90 2.59 9.49
N LYS A 128 8.39 3.73 9.04
CA LYS A 128 7.34 4.45 9.77
C LYS A 128 5.98 3.96 9.30
N THR A 129 5.16 3.46 10.22
CA THR A 129 3.84 2.92 9.90
C THR A 129 2.73 3.65 10.64
N LYS A 130 1.53 3.60 10.08
CA LYS A 130 0.31 4.05 10.73
C LYS A 130 -0.79 3.04 10.43
N SER A 131 -1.44 2.54 11.49
CA SER A 131 -2.59 1.65 11.36
C SER A 131 -3.87 2.45 11.20
N LEU A 132 -4.76 1.96 10.38
CA LEU A 132 -6.12 2.51 10.26
C LEU A 132 -6.95 2.24 11.51
#